data_3bba03657975df4fe8cdb405c210940d
#
_entry.id   3bba03657975df4fe8cdb405c210940d
#
_cell.length_a   1.000
_cell.length_b   1.000
_cell.length_c   1.000
_cell.angle_alpha   90.00
_cell.angle_beta   90.00
_cell.angle_gamma   90.00
#
_symmetry.space_group_name_H-M   'P 1'
#
loop_
_entity.id
_entity.type
_entity.pdbx_description
1 polymer ?
#
loop_
_entity_poly.entity_id
_entity_poly.type
_entity_poly.pdbx_seq_one_letter_code
_entity_poly.pdbx_strand_id
1 'polypeptide(L)'
;DGVEPIPRFDDLVTAFPDMRLNIDPKADNSVEPLIAALRTHHLLDRVCVGAFSDARVTRFADEFGPDLCLGMGPREVARLRLSSWRLPVGSFRGRCAQVPVRRGRVPIVDNRFVAMAHQLDIAVHVWTIDEPDEMHDLLDLGVDGLMTDRPAILRSVFEERGLWSAGG
;
A
#
# COMPACT_ATOMS: atom_id res chain seq x y z
N ASP A 1 1.91 1.28 -33.88
CA ASP A 1 2.29 0.61 -32.60
C ASP A 1 3.62 1.22 -32.16
N GLY A 2 3.55 2.27 -31.34
CA GLY A 2 4.71 2.91 -30.75
C GLY A 2 5.27 2.08 -29.61
N VAL A 3 6.59 1.99 -29.49
CA VAL A 3 7.24 1.47 -28.28
C VAL A 3 7.28 2.62 -27.29
N GLU A 4 6.42 2.56 -26.26
CA GLU A 4 6.45 3.52 -25.17
C GLU A 4 7.64 3.22 -24.25
N PRO A 5 8.54 4.17 -24.01
CA PRO A 5 9.66 3.97 -23.10
C PRO A 5 9.16 3.89 -21.65
N ILE A 6 9.89 3.14 -20.81
CA ILE A 6 9.68 3.20 -19.36
C ILE A 6 10.02 4.63 -18.89
N PRO A 7 9.08 5.36 -18.29
CA PRO A 7 9.34 6.73 -17.84
C PRO A 7 10.39 6.75 -16.72
N ARG A 8 11.21 7.79 -16.70
CA ARG A 8 12.07 8.05 -15.54
C ARG A 8 11.22 8.55 -14.38
N PHE A 9 11.64 8.24 -13.18
CA PHE A 9 10.91 8.66 -11.97
C PHE A 9 10.79 10.19 -11.88
N ASP A 10 11.86 10.92 -12.20
CA ASP A 10 11.87 12.39 -12.22
C ASP A 10 10.83 12.97 -13.18
N ASP A 11 10.72 12.38 -14.39
CA ASP A 11 9.75 12.81 -15.39
C ASP A 11 8.30 12.54 -14.91
N LEU A 12 8.06 11.39 -14.27
CA LEU A 12 6.76 11.03 -13.74
C LEU A 12 6.30 12.02 -12.66
N VAL A 13 7.14 12.29 -11.66
CA VAL A 13 6.75 13.15 -10.53
C VAL A 13 6.62 14.61 -10.93
N THR A 14 7.28 15.01 -12.00
CA THR A 14 7.17 16.36 -12.58
C THR A 14 5.91 16.50 -13.41
N ALA A 15 5.57 15.48 -14.21
CA ALA A 15 4.38 15.49 -15.05
C ALA A 15 3.08 15.42 -14.23
N PHE A 16 3.13 14.79 -13.05
CA PHE A 16 1.97 14.59 -12.18
C PHE A 16 2.25 15.09 -10.76
N PRO A 17 2.31 16.41 -10.53
CA PRO A 17 2.75 16.98 -9.25
C PRO A 17 1.79 16.68 -8.09
N ASP A 18 0.51 16.50 -8.35
CA ASP A 18 -0.51 16.25 -7.33
C ASP A 18 -0.85 14.78 -7.13
N MET A 19 -0.27 13.89 -7.94
CA MET A 19 -0.57 12.47 -7.87
C MET A 19 0.06 11.83 -6.64
N ARG A 20 -0.75 11.10 -5.86
CA ARG A 20 -0.26 10.24 -4.78
C ARG A 20 0.34 8.96 -5.36
N LEU A 21 1.47 8.56 -4.81
CA LEU A 21 2.23 7.41 -5.30
C LEU A 21 2.39 6.35 -4.21
N ASN A 22 2.14 5.10 -4.59
CA ASN A 22 2.54 3.94 -3.80
C ASN A 22 3.71 3.25 -4.49
N ILE A 23 4.87 3.20 -3.82
CA ILE A 23 6.14 2.79 -4.43
C ILE A 23 6.67 1.53 -3.73
N ASP A 24 6.99 0.50 -4.53
CA ASP A 24 7.60 -0.72 -4.05
C ASP A 24 9.02 -0.88 -4.66
N PRO A 25 10.08 -0.56 -3.91
CA PRO A 25 11.46 -0.80 -4.34
C PRO A 25 11.73 -2.31 -4.38
N LYS A 26 11.77 -2.88 -5.58
CA LYS A 26 11.90 -4.32 -5.81
C LYS A 26 13.32 -4.87 -5.56
N ALA A 27 14.35 -4.02 -5.56
CA ALA A 27 15.74 -4.40 -5.41
C ALA A 27 16.46 -3.54 -4.37
N ASP A 28 17.50 -4.08 -3.72
CA ASP A 28 18.22 -3.35 -2.67
C ASP A 28 18.98 -2.13 -3.21
N ASN A 29 19.47 -2.22 -4.46
CA ASN A 29 20.15 -1.12 -5.13
C ASN A 29 19.20 0.02 -5.58
N SER A 30 17.87 -0.15 -5.49
CA SER A 30 16.92 0.92 -5.75
C SER A 30 16.59 1.77 -4.51
N VAL A 31 17.01 1.35 -3.31
CA VAL A 31 16.66 2.02 -2.06
C VAL A 31 17.30 3.40 -1.95
N GLU A 32 18.63 3.50 -2.06
CA GLU A 32 19.32 4.78 -1.94
C GLU A 32 18.97 5.78 -3.05
N PRO A 33 18.86 5.37 -4.35
CA PRO A 33 18.33 6.26 -5.38
C PRO A 33 16.91 6.78 -5.09
N LEU A 34 16.02 5.92 -4.58
CA LEU A 34 14.67 6.36 -4.23
C LEU A 34 14.69 7.34 -3.05
N ILE A 35 15.48 7.09 -2.00
CA ILE A 35 15.67 8.03 -0.89
C ILE A 35 16.11 9.40 -1.40
N ALA A 36 17.10 9.43 -2.29
CA ALA A 36 17.60 10.67 -2.89
C ALA A 36 16.50 11.39 -3.68
N ALA A 37 15.72 10.65 -4.49
CA ALA A 37 14.64 11.22 -5.27
C ALA A 37 13.51 11.77 -4.39
N LEU A 38 13.11 11.05 -3.32
CA LEU A 38 12.10 11.51 -2.37
C LEU A 38 12.49 12.85 -1.72
N ARG A 39 13.77 13.03 -1.39
CA ARG A 39 14.30 14.28 -0.84
C ARG A 39 14.33 15.40 -1.88
N THR A 40 14.88 15.11 -3.08
CA THR A 40 15.07 16.09 -4.14
C THR A 40 13.75 16.69 -4.61
N HIS A 41 12.71 15.86 -4.72
CA HIS A 41 11.40 16.28 -5.21
C HIS A 41 10.40 16.59 -4.08
N HIS A 42 10.81 16.56 -2.80
CA HIS A 42 9.96 16.83 -1.63
C HIS A 42 8.66 16.02 -1.62
N LEU A 43 8.76 14.68 -1.75
CA LEU A 43 7.62 13.80 -2.01
C LEU A 43 7.01 13.15 -0.76
N LEU A 44 7.48 13.44 0.46
CA LEU A 44 7.11 12.68 1.66
C LEU A 44 5.62 12.73 2.00
N ASP A 45 4.94 13.81 1.66
CA ASP A 45 3.52 14.07 1.93
C ASP A 45 2.56 13.35 0.97
N ARG A 46 3.06 12.89 -0.18
CA ARG A 46 2.23 12.25 -1.22
C ARG A 46 2.69 10.85 -1.63
N VAL A 47 3.65 10.28 -0.91
CA VAL A 47 4.22 8.95 -1.24
C VAL A 47 4.04 8.00 -0.07
N CYS A 48 3.59 6.78 -0.36
CA CYS A 48 3.72 5.63 0.53
C CYS A 48 4.77 4.68 -0.04
N VAL A 49 5.71 4.24 0.78
CA VAL A 49 6.72 3.25 0.38
C VAL A 49 6.47 1.94 1.10
N GLY A 50 6.25 0.87 0.34
CA GLY A 50 6.13 -0.49 0.86
C GLY A 50 7.14 -1.42 0.20
N ALA A 51 7.53 -2.50 0.85
CA ALA A 51 8.41 -3.50 0.24
C ALA A 51 8.20 -4.89 0.84
N PHE A 52 8.43 -5.93 0.03
CA PHE A 52 8.50 -7.33 0.50
C PHE A 52 9.81 -7.67 1.22
N SER A 53 10.47 -6.66 1.81
CA SER A 53 11.71 -6.81 2.55
C SER A 53 11.66 -5.92 3.78
N ASP A 54 11.69 -6.55 4.95
CA ASP A 54 11.75 -5.81 6.22
C ASP A 54 13.00 -4.91 6.29
N ALA A 55 14.12 -5.34 5.70
CA ALA A 55 15.34 -4.55 5.67
C ALA A 55 15.17 -3.26 4.86
N ARG A 56 14.51 -3.32 3.69
CA ARG A 56 14.22 -2.14 2.87
C ARG A 56 13.29 -1.19 3.60
N VAL A 57 12.17 -1.69 4.15
CA VAL A 57 11.23 -0.86 4.94
C VAL A 57 11.94 -0.21 6.11
N THR A 58 12.80 -0.96 6.84
CA THR A 58 13.58 -0.41 7.95
C THR A 58 14.50 0.71 7.49
N ARG A 59 15.17 0.57 6.33
CA ARG A 59 16.06 1.62 5.81
C ARG A 59 15.34 2.94 5.53
N PHE A 60 14.11 2.88 4.97
CA PHE A 60 13.27 4.08 4.81
C PHE A 60 12.78 4.64 6.15
N ALA A 61 12.41 3.76 7.09
CA ALA A 61 11.99 4.17 8.43
C ALA A 61 13.11 4.89 9.20
N ASP A 62 14.34 4.39 9.09
CA ASP A 62 15.52 4.99 9.75
C ASP A 62 15.91 6.34 9.11
N GLU A 63 15.59 6.52 7.81
CA GLU A 63 15.89 7.74 7.06
C GLU A 63 14.91 8.87 7.31
N PHE A 64 13.61 8.57 7.30
CA PHE A 64 12.54 9.57 7.28
C PHE A 64 11.67 9.54 8.54
N GLY A 65 11.77 8.49 9.36
CA GLY A 65 10.97 8.36 10.56
C GLY A 65 9.47 8.40 10.28
N PRO A 66 8.70 9.15 11.09
CA PRO A 66 7.25 9.25 10.95
C PRO A 66 6.78 10.14 9.79
N ASP A 67 7.68 10.88 9.15
CA ASP A 67 7.34 11.84 8.08
C ASP A 67 6.99 11.13 6.76
N LEU A 68 7.43 9.88 6.59
CA LEU A 68 7.10 9.07 5.41
C LEU A 68 6.01 8.05 5.75
N CYS A 69 4.97 7.98 4.92
CA CYS A 69 4.03 6.89 4.97
C CYS A 69 4.74 5.57 4.57
N LEU A 70 4.73 4.59 5.48
CA LEU A 70 5.35 3.29 5.25
C LEU A 70 4.30 2.17 5.23
N GLY A 71 4.39 1.34 4.21
CA GLY A 71 3.75 0.03 4.20
C GLY A 71 4.47 -0.94 5.15
N MET A 72 3.71 -1.85 5.74
CA MET A 72 4.27 -2.88 6.61
C MET A 72 5.14 -3.86 5.84
N GLY A 73 6.29 -4.20 6.39
CA GLY A 73 7.08 -5.34 5.93
C GLY A 73 6.44 -6.69 6.33
N PRO A 74 6.93 -7.81 5.78
CA PRO A 74 6.36 -9.14 6.03
C PRO A 74 6.25 -9.53 7.50
N ARG A 75 7.23 -9.14 8.33
CA ARG A 75 7.22 -9.42 9.78
C ARG A 75 6.14 -8.62 10.51
N GLU A 76 5.94 -7.36 10.14
CA GLU A 76 4.88 -6.54 10.72
C GLU A 76 3.50 -7.05 10.34
N VAL A 77 3.28 -7.44 9.08
CA VAL A 77 2.04 -8.07 8.63
C VAL A 77 1.75 -9.36 9.41
N ALA A 78 2.76 -10.23 9.61
CA ALA A 78 2.61 -11.44 10.41
C ALA A 78 2.24 -11.11 11.87
N ARG A 79 2.88 -10.11 12.47
CA ARG A 79 2.55 -9.64 13.82
C ARG A 79 1.14 -9.07 13.91
N LEU A 80 0.71 -8.27 12.92
CA LEU A 80 -0.66 -7.75 12.85
C LEU A 80 -1.67 -8.90 12.76
N ARG A 81 -1.36 -9.94 11.97
CA ARG A 81 -2.22 -11.14 11.91
C ARG A 81 -2.29 -11.86 13.26
N LEU A 82 -1.19 -11.97 13.99
CA LEU A 82 -1.17 -12.54 15.35
C LEU A 82 -1.96 -11.66 16.34
N SER A 83 -1.84 -10.33 16.25
CA SER A 83 -2.66 -9.39 17.04
C SER A 83 -4.15 -9.62 16.84
N SER A 84 -4.58 -9.94 15.62
CA SER A 84 -6.01 -10.18 15.32
C SER A 84 -6.58 -11.41 16.05
N TRP A 85 -5.71 -12.25 16.60
CA TRP A 85 -6.04 -13.33 17.53
C TRP A 85 -5.80 -12.96 19.01
N ARG A 86 -5.67 -11.65 19.31
CA ARG A 86 -5.45 -11.09 20.64
C ARG A 86 -4.12 -11.48 21.29
N LEU A 87 -3.12 -11.83 20.48
CA LEU A 87 -1.77 -12.04 20.97
C LEU A 87 -1.03 -10.71 21.12
N PRO A 88 -0.32 -10.45 22.22
CA PRO A 88 0.45 -9.22 22.42
C PRO A 88 1.68 -9.23 21.48
N VAL A 89 1.79 -8.25 20.58
CA VAL A 89 2.83 -8.23 19.53
C VAL A 89 3.65 -6.94 19.46
N GLY A 90 3.46 -6.02 20.38
CA GLY A 90 4.18 -4.74 20.43
C GLY A 90 3.65 -3.70 19.42
N SER A 91 4.44 -2.66 19.19
CA SER A 91 4.10 -1.53 18.32
C SER A 91 4.44 -1.78 16.85
N PHE A 92 3.85 -1.00 15.95
CA PHE A 92 4.07 -1.04 14.51
C PHE A 92 4.65 0.29 14.02
N ARG A 93 5.50 0.24 12.99
CA ARG A 93 6.03 1.43 12.31
C ARG A 93 5.22 1.73 11.03
N GLY A 94 4.77 0.67 10.34
CA GLY A 94 3.96 0.81 9.12
C GLY A 94 2.59 1.39 9.41
N ARG A 95 2.14 2.30 8.53
CA ARG A 95 0.83 2.95 8.58
C ARG A 95 -0.23 2.24 7.77
N CYS A 96 0.18 1.34 6.88
CA CYS A 96 -0.72 0.53 6.07
C CYS A 96 -0.21 -0.91 5.91
N ALA A 97 -1.14 -1.85 5.97
CA ALA A 97 -0.92 -3.26 5.66
C ALA A 97 -1.32 -3.51 4.20
N GLN A 98 -0.32 -3.65 3.32
CA GLN A 98 -0.54 -3.94 1.90
C GLN A 98 -0.38 -5.45 1.69
N VAL A 99 -1.50 -6.15 1.58
CA VAL A 99 -1.54 -7.61 1.70
C VAL A 99 -2.38 -8.29 0.62
N PRO A 100 -2.07 -9.55 0.24
CA PRO A 100 -2.99 -10.36 -0.56
C PRO A 100 -4.14 -10.84 0.32
N VAL A 101 -5.28 -11.14 -0.30
CA VAL A 101 -6.42 -11.77 0.42
C VAL A 101 -5.98 -13.03 1.15
N ARG A 102 -5.13 -13.82 0.50
CA ARG A 102 -4.65 -15.12 1.00
C ARG A 102 -3.17 -15.33 0.67
N ARG A 103 -2.49 -16.10 1.50
CA ARG A 103 -1.15 -16.63 1.20
C ARG A 103 -1.22 -18.17 1.16
N GLY A 104 -1.33 -18.70 -0.05
CA GLY A 104 -1.65 -20.12 -0.24
C GLY A 104 -3.04 -20.43 0.33
N ARG A 105 -3.12 -21.38 1.27
CA ARG A 105 -4.40 -21.74 1.91
C ARG A 105 -4.77 -20.87 3.12
N VAL A 106 -3.87 -20.01 3.58
CA VAL A 106 -4.07 -19.19 4.79
C VAL A 106 -4.73 -17.87 4.39
N PRO A 107 -5.94 -17.56 4.90
CA PRO A 107 -6.53 -16.23 4.73
C PRO A 107 -5.73 -15.21 5.55
N ILE A 108 -5.36 -14.11 4.89
CA ILE A 108 -4.69 -12.98 5.54
C ILE A 108 -5.74 -11.94 5.94
N VAL A 109 -6.67 -11.63 5.04
CA VAL A 109 -7.70 -10.61 5.23
C VAL A 109 -9.00 -11.29 5.65
N ASP A 110 -9.51 -10.90 6.81
CA ASP A 110 -10.82 -11.25 7.35
C ASP A 110 -11.30 -10.14 8.30
N ASN A 111 -12.54 -10.21 8.79
CA ASN A 111 -13.12 -9.21 9.70
C ASN A 111 -12.24 -8.94 10.94
N ARG A 112 -11.54 -9.96 11.48
CA ARG A 112 -10.69 -9.79 12.66
C ARG A 112 -9.41 -9.03 12.33
N PHE A 113 -8.84 -9.30 11.15
CA PHE A 113 -7.64 -8.62 10.67
C PHE A 113 -7.92 -7.14 10.41
N VAL A 114 -8.99 -6.82 9.68
CA VAL A 114 -9.40 -5.44 9.39
C VAL A 114 -9.73 -4.70 10.68
N ALA A 115 -10.57 -5.27 11.54
CA ALA A 115 -10.93 -4.65 12.80
C ALA A 115 -9.71 -4.38 13.71
N MET A 116 -8.73 -5.30 13.75
CA MET A 116 -7.52 -5.10 14.53
C MET A 116 -6.63 -4.02 13.92
N ALA A 117 -6.49 -3.99 12.60
CA ALA A 117 -5.75 -2.95 11.90
C ALA A 117 -6.32 -1.56 12.22
N HIS A 118 -7.64 -1.40 12.11
CA HIS A 118 -8.31 -0.14 12.42
C HIS A 118 -8.19 0.27 13.89
N GLN A 119 -8.24 -0.67 14.85
CA GLN A 119 -7.99 -0.38 16.28
C GLN A 119 -6.58 0.17 16.53
N LEU A 120 -5.64 -0.12 15.63
CA LEU A 120 -4.24 0.31 15.69
C LEU A 120 -3.94 1.49 14.75
N ASP A 121 -4.96 2.10 14.14
CA ASP A 121 -4.84 3.17 13.15
C ASP A 121 -3.98 2.78 11.93
N ILE A 122 -4.16 1.54 11.46
CA ILE A 122 -3.46 0.95 10.33
C ILE A 122 -4.46 0.72 9.20
N ALA A 123 -4.22 1.35 8.04
CA ALA A 123 -5.03 1.13 6.85
C ALA A 123 -4.75 -0.25 6.24
N VAL A 124 -5.76 -0.88 5.67
CA VAL A 124 -5.66 -2.19 4.98
C VAL A 124 -5.86 -1.99 3.48
N HIS A 125 -4.80 -2.24 2.71
CA HIS A 125 -4.85 -2.24 1.25
C HIS A 125 -4.67 -3.66 0.73
N VAL A 126 -5.55 -4.08 -0.17
CA VAL A 126 -5.56 -5.46 -0.69
C VAL A 126 -5.20 -5.50 -2.17
N TRP A 127 -4.32 -6.43 -2.56
CA TRP A 127 -3.80 -6.62 -3.92
C TRP A 127 -3.72 -8.11 -4.31
N THR A 128 -3.69 -8.47 -5.57
CA THR A 128 -4.19 -7.72 -6.72
C THR A 128 -5.59 -8.20 -6.98
N ILE A 129 -6.57 -7.29 -7.01
CA ILE A 129 -7.99 -7.62 -7.07
C ILE A 129 -8.55 -7.12 -8.40
N ASP A 130 -8.96 -8.03 -9.28
CA ASP A 130 -9.38 -7.73 -10.64
C ASP A 130 -10.84 -8.06 -10.92
N GLU A 131 -11.49 -8.85 -10.06
CA GLU A 131 -12.87 -9.26 -10.24
C GLU A 131 -13.82 -8.35 -9.45
N PRO A 132 -14.90 -7.81 -10.09
CA PRO A 132 -15.83 -6.88 -9.45
C PRO A 132 -16.46 -7.41 -8.18
N ASP A 133 -16.89 -8.67 -8.17
CA ASP A 133 -17.53 -9.29 -7.01
C ASP A 133 -16.58 -9.32 -5.80
N GLU A 134 -15.31 -9.66 -6.02
CA GLU A 134 -14.29 -9.64 -4.96
C GLU A 134 -13.98 -8.21 -4.48
N MET A 135 -14.02 -7.21 -5.38
CA MET A 135 -13.92 -5.80 -5.00
C MET A 135 -15.06 -5.40 -4.06
N HIS A 136 -16.29 -5.76 -4.39
CA HIS A 136 -17.47 -5.50 -3.55
C HIS A 136 -17.34 -6.17 -2.19
N ASP A 137 -17.00 -7.46 -2.14
CA ASP A 137 -16.86 -8.23 -0.89
C ASP A 137 -15.78 -7.62 0.03
N LEU A 138 -14.64 -7.21 -0.51
CA LEU A 138 -13.57 -6.60 0.27
C LEU A 138 -13.95 -5.20 0.78
N LEU A 139 -14.65 -4.40 -0.02
CA LEU A 139 -15.17 -3.10 0.43
C LEU A 139 -16.20 -3.27 1.54
N ASP A 140 -17.08 -4.31 1.45
CA ASP A 140 -18.03 -4.63 2.51
C ASP A 140 -17.34 -5.14 3.78
N LEU A 141 -16.20 -5.80 3.64
CA LEU A 141 -15.35 -6.20 4.75
C LEU A 141 -14.68 -4.99 5.46
N GLY A 142 -14.67 -3.82 4.80
CA GLY A 142 -14.15 -2.58 5.34
C GLY A 142 -12.68 -2.34 5.06
N VAL A 143 -12.11 -2.88 3.97
CA VAL A 143 -10.74 -2.53 3.58
C VAL A 143 -10.66 -1.07 3.11
N ASP A 144 -9.52 -0.43 3.33
CA ASP A 144 -9.33 1.00 3.06
C ASP A 144 -8.87 1.27 1.62
N GLY A 145 -8.38 0.25 0.91
CA GLY A 145 -7.93 0.39 -0.47
C GLY A 145 -7.81 -0.92 -1.21
N LEU A 146 -8.01 -0.84 -2.52
CA LEU A 146 -7.83 -1.94 -3.46
C LEU A 146 -6.76 -1.57 -4.49
N MET A 147 -5.89 -2.53 -4.81
CA MET A 147 -4.92 -2.42 -5.90
C MET A 147 -5.31 -3.42 -6.98
N THR A 148 -5.38 -2.96 -8.22
CA THR A 148 -5.88 -3.73 -9.36
C THR A 148 -5.06 -3.49 -10.62
N ASP A 149 -5.00 -4.48 -11.49
CA ASP A 149 -4.50 -4.33 -12.87
C ASP A 149 -5.63 -3.87 -13.83
N ARG A 150 -6.87 -3.71 -13.30
CA ARG A 150 -8.07 -3.33 -14.06
C ARG A 150 -8.69 -2.01 -13.55
N PRO A 151 -8.00 -0.86 -13.68
CA PRO A 151 -8.42 0.40 -13.06
C PRO A 151 -9.80 0.89 -13.53
N ALA A 152 -10.20 0.59 -14.78
CA ALA A 152 -11.51 0.95 -15.29
C ALA A 152 -12.65 0.19 -14.57
N ILE A 153 -12.42 -1.09 -14.22
CA ILE A 153 -13.37 -1.91 -13.48
C ILE A 153 -13.49 -1.40 -12.05
N LEU A 154 -12.36 -1.17 -11.37
CA LEU A 154 -12.35 -0.63 -10.01
C LEU A 154 -13.06 0.72 -9.94
N ARG A 155 -12.85 1.57 -10.94
CA ARG A 155 -13.57 2.84 -11.04
C ARG A 155 -15.09 2.64 -11.11
N SER A 156 -15.56 1.72 -11.98
CA SER A 156 -17.02 1.42 -12.08
C SER A 156 -17.58 0.96 -10.74
N VAL A 157 -16.90 0.05 -10.04
CA VAL A 157 -17.29 -0.42 -8.70
C VAL A 157 -17.36 0.74 -7.70
N PHE A 158 -16.41 1.66 -7.73
CA PHE A 158 -16.42 2.82 -6.84
C PHE A 158 -17.54 3.82 -7.19
N GLU A 159 -17.82 4.03 -8.48
CA GLU A 159 -18.96 4.85 -8.94
C GLU A 159 -20.30 4.26 -8.50
N GLU A 160 -20.50 2.94 -8.67
CA GLU A 160 -21.71 2.21 -8.22
C GLU A 160 -21.94 2.33 -6.71
N ARG A 161 -20.87 2.37 -5.93
CA ARG A 161 -20.92 2.49 -4.46
C ARG A 161 -20.92 3.94 -3.96
N GLY A 162 -20.87 4.93 -4.85
CA GLY A 162 -20.78 6.34 -4.49
C GLY A 162 -19.47 6.72 -3.79
N LEU A 163 -18.42 5.91 -3.97
CA LEU A 163 -17.09 6.14 -3.39
C LEU A 163 -16.15 6.90 -4.33
N TRP A 164 -16.51 7.05 -5.60
CA TRP A 164 -15.72 7.79 -6.58
C TRP A 164 -16.12 9.27 -6.57
N SER A 165 -15.18 10.16 -6.20
CA SER A 165 -15.32 11.60 -6.40
C SER A 165 -14.51 12.03 -7.62
N ALA A 166 -15.14 12.64 -8.62
CA ALA A 166 -14.49 13.18 -9.80
C ALA A 166 -13.72 14.48 -9.46
N GLY A 167 -12.68 14.39 -8.63
CA GLY A 167 -11.96 15.59 -8.20
C GLY A 167 -10.95 15.35 -7.08
N GLY A 168 -10.44 14.14 -6.99
CA GLY A 168 -9.34 13.82 -6.09
C GLY A 168 -8.00 13.86 -6.82
#